data_98720f71b9b3f46b3a91d03ddb262f73
#
_entry.id   98720f71b9b3f46b3a91d03ddb262f73
#
_cell.length_a   1.000
_cell.length_b   1.000
_cell.length_c   1.000
_cell.angle_alpha   90.00
_cell.angle_beta   90.00
_cell.angle_gamma   90.00
#
_symmetry.space_group_name_H-M   'P 1'
#
loop_
_entity.id
_entity.type
_entity.pdbx_description
1 polymer ?
#
loop_
_entity_poly.entity_id
_entity_poly.type
_entity_poly.pdbx_seq_one_letter_code
_entity_poly.pdbx_strand_id
1 'polypeptide(L)'
;MESAINKVTVIIPVYNVQDYLARCIDSVLQQSYRELEIILVDDGSTDSSGAICDQYATQDHRISVIHKANGGLSSARNAGLDAMTGQQVTFIDADDAVHPQFVETLLNTMHSTCAQIAVSRWQVLKNDAKPRKVDVATATCRTFSQQEAIMSVFYQHQLNHSACSRLFQASLFKSLRFPEGKLYEDLAIIYPLLRSVDAVALVSAPMYYYYMHRSGSIINTVTLQRTQVLEHLNNIMQQVEQEAPQYVPAVRSRLLSASFNMLRIMPPSAPEWQPVKKECWENIQNIRNLCIKDSHVRAKNKAAIIISYFGLPFLIKIINRNQ
;
A
#
# COMPACT_ATOMS: atom_id res chain seq x y z
N MET A 1 -31.24 20.43 -9.28
CA MET A 1 -30.63 19.39 -8.41
C MET A 1 -29.30 19.97 -7.95
N GLU A 2 -29.19 20.35 -6.71
CA GLU A 2 -27.93 20.69 -6.10
C GLU A 2 -27.03 19.47 -6.27
N SER A 3 -25.88 19.66 -6.94
CA SER A 3 -24.87 18.61 -7.02
C SER A 3 -24.44 18.30 -5.59
N ALA A 4 -24.76 17.10 -5.09
CA ALA A 4 -24.27 16.67 -3.80
C ALA A 4 -22.77 16.91 -3.76
N ILE A 5 -22.32 17.78 -2.86
CA ILE A 5 -20.92 18.14 -2.70
C ILE A 5 -20.17 16.83 -2.40
N ASN A 6 -19.29 16.41 -3.30
CA ASN A 6 -18.53 15.17 -3.14
C ASN A 6 -17.39 15.38 -2.13
N LYS A 7 -17.72 15.35 -0.83
CA LYS A 7 -16.73 15.47 0.22
C LYS A 7 -15.74 14.29 0.15
N VAL A 8 -14.45 14.58 0.17
CA VAL A 8 -13.35 13.60 0.21
C VAL A 8 -12.72 13.62 1.59
N THR A 9 -12.68 12.46 2.24
CA THR A 9 -11.97 12.29 3.52
C THR A 9 -10.52 11.91 3.23
N VAL A 10 -9.59 12.63 3.87
CA VAL A 10 -8.15 12.32 3.90
C VAL A 10 -7.83 11.83 5.30
N ILE A 11 -7.46 10.57 5.44
CA ILE A 11 -7.05 9.96 6.71
C ILE A 11 -5.53 9.93 6.78
N ILE A 12 -4.96 10.53 7.82
CA ILE A 12 -3.52 10.58 8.07
C ILE A 12 -3.25 9.92 9.42
N PRO A 13 -2.78 8.65 9.45
CA PRO A 13 -2.34 8.01 10.68
C PRO A 13 -1.01 8.61 11.13
N VAL A 14 -0.93 8.99 12.40
CA VAL A 14 0.20 9.71 12.99
C VAL A 14 0.75 8.91 14.17
N TYR A 15 2.07 8.61 14.15
CA TYR A 15 2.78 8.01 15.29
C TYR A 15 4.26 8.34 15.25
N ASN A 16 4.75 9.17 16.18
CA ASN A 16 6.16 9.54 16.33
C ASN A 16 6.81 10.01 15.01
N VAL A 17 6.24 11.04 14.38
CA VAL A 17 6.63 11.59 13.07
C VAL A 17 6.76 13.12 13.07
N GLN A 18 7.05 13.74 14.21
CA GLN A 18 7.08 15.18 14.40
C GLN A 18 7.91 15.93 13.34
N ASP A 19 9.00 15.32 12.85
CA ASP A 19 9.91 15.96 11.88
C ASP A 19 9.35 16.01 10.45
N TYR A 20 8.31 15.23 10.15
CA TYR A 20 7.76 15.03 8.80
C TYR A 20 6.32 15.53 8.68
N LEU A 21 5.57 15.51 9.79
CA LEU A 21 4.13 15.69 9.86
C LEU A 21 3.65 17.00 9.24
N ALA A 22 4.35 18.11 9.52
CA ALA A 22 4.01 19.42 8.97
C ALA A 22 4.02 19.41 7.43
N ARG A 23 5.07 18.84 6.81
CA ARG A 23 5.15 18.70 5.34
C ARG A 23 3.98 17.91 4.77
N CYS A 24 3.57 16.83 5.44
CA CYS A 24 2.45 16.02 5.03
C CYS A 24 1.15 16.84 5.07
N ILE A 25 0.82 17.44 6.20
CA ILE A 25 -0.42 18.22 6.40
C ILE A 25 -0.45 19.40 5.42
N ASP A 26 0.64 20.16 5.28
CA ASP A 26 0.73 21.29 4.34
C ASP A 26 0.44 20.87 2.90
N SER A 27 0.90 19.69 2.47
CA SER A 27 0.63 19.17 1.14
C SER A 27 -0.85 18.85 0.91
N VAL A 28 -1.58 18.48 1.97
CA VAL A 28 -3.02 18.23 1.93
C VAL A 28 -3.80 19.56 1.98
N LEU A 29 -3.37 20.52 2.78
CA LEU A 29 -4.00 21.85 2.85
C LEU A 29 -3.88 22.61 1.52
N GLN A 30 -2.82 22.37 0.75
CA GLN A 30 -2.56 22.96 -0.56
C GLN A 30 -3.31 22.28 -1.72
N GLN A 31 -4.17 21.28 -1.45
CA GLN A 31 -4.94 20.63 -2.51
C GLN A 31 -5.84 21.64 -3.25
N SER A 32 -5.89 21.51 -4.59
CA SER A 32 -6.80 22.32 -5.44
C SER A 32 -8.27 22.01 -5.17
N TYR A 33 -8.59 20.77 -4.83
CA TYR A 33 -9.92 20.36 -4.36
C TYR A 33 -10.15 20.83 -2.93
N ARG A 34 -11.23 21.59 -2.68
CA ARG A 34 -11.46 22.28 -1.39
C ARG A 34 -12.41 21.53 -0.45
N GLU A 35 -13.30 20.71 -0.95
CA GLU A 35 -14.29 19.97 -0.16
C GLU A 35 -13.64 18.75 0.52
N LEU A 36 -12.70 19.02 1.42
CA LEU A 36 -11.95 18.01 2.17
C LEU A 36 -12.44 17.93 3.61
N GLU A 37 -12.45 16.72 4.12
CA GLU A 37 -12.45 16.38 5.54
C GLU A 37 -11.09 15.73 5.82
N ILE A 38 -10.30 16.29 6.73
CA ILE A 38 -8.97 15.83 7.07
C ILE A 38 -8.99 15.27 8.48
N ILE A 39 -8.73 13.97 8.62
CA ILE A 39 -8.73 13.28 9.91
C ILE A 39 -7.31 12.89 10.24
N LEU A 40 -6.72 13.58 11.22
CA LEU A 40 -5.42 13.24 11.78
C LEU A 40 -5.68 12.25 12.94
N VAL A 41 -5.14 11.04 12.84
CA VAL A 41 -5.31 10.02 13.88
C VAL A 41 -3.98 9.83 14.60
N ASP A 42 -3.82 10.50 15.74
CA ASP A 42 -2.66 10.33 16.61
C ASP A 42 -2.80 9.04 17.43
N ASP A 43 -2.03 8.04 17.01
CA ASP A 43 -2.02 6.69 17.58
C ASP A 43 -1.12 6.61 18.83
N GLY A 44 -1.27 7.55 19.75
CA GLY A 44 -0.56 7.60 21.02
C GLY A 44 0.91 7.99 20.86
N SER A 45 1.22 9.03 20.07
CA SER A 45 2.57 9.56 19.92
C SER A 45 3.16 10.01 21.25
N THR A 46 4.46 9.78 21.42
CA THR A 46 5.23 10.18 22.61
C THR A 46 6.15 11.37 22.34
N ASP A 47 6.24 11.78 21.09
CA ASP A 47 6.94 12.98 20.64
C ASP A 47 5.95 14.17 20.48
N SER A 48 6.34 15.23 19.79
CA SER A 48 5.51 16.41 19.58
C SER A 48 4.41 16.22 18.50
N SER A 49 4.24 15.02 17.91
CA SER A 49 3.30 14.81 16.80
C SER A 49 1.86 15.15 17.18
N GLY A 50 1.39 14.73 18.39
CA GLY A 50 0.04 15.04 18.87
C GLY A 50 -0.19 16.55 19.00
N ALA A 51 0.75 17.29 19.59
CA ALA A 51 0.67 18.75 19.71
C ALA A 51 0.66 19.46 18.34
N ILE A 52 1.40 18.94 17.36
CA ILE A 52 1.37 19.44 15.97
C ILE A 52 -0.02 19.22 15.37
N CYS A 53 -0.65 18.04 15.55
CA CYS A 53 -2.01 17.78 15.09
C CYS A 53 -3.00 18.83 15.64
N ASP A 54 -2.96 19.07 16.95
CA ASP A 54 -3.83 20.04 17.61
C ASP A 54 -3.64 21.46 17.10
N GLN A 55 -2.37 21.85 16.89
CA GLN A 55 -2.04 23.16 16.34
C GLN A 55 -2.67 23.33 14.94
N TYR A 56 -2.55 22.35 14.04
CA TYR A 56 -3.14 22.44 12.71
C TYR A 56 -4.68 22.46 12.75
N ALA A 57 -5.32 21.73 13.66
CA ALA A 57 -6.76 21.73 13.82
C ALA A 57 -7.31 23.10 14.29
N THR A 58 -6.52 23.90 15.03
CA THR A 58 -6.91 25.28 15.35
C THR A 58 -6.81 26.24 14.17
N GLN A 59 -6.01 25.91 13.14
CA GLN A 59 -5.73 26.78 11.99
C GLN A 59 -6.66 26.52 10.80
N ASP A 60 -7.18 25.28 10.65
CA ASP A 60 -8.05 24.92 9.53
C ASP A 60 -9.24 24.05 10.01
N HIS A 61 -10.45 24.56 9.81
CA HIS A 61 -11.71 23.93 10.25
C HIS A 61 -12.02 22.60 9.55
N ARG A 62 -11.31 22.26 8.46
CA ARG A 62 -11.44 20.97 7.77
C ARG A 62 -10.73 19.84 8.50
N ILE A 63 -9.84 20.17 9.46
CA ILE A 63 -9.06 19.21 10.23
C ILE A 63 -9.79 18.83 11.50
N SER A 64 -9.89 17.54 11.73
CA SER A 64 -10.24 16.95 13.03
C SER A 64 -9.11 16.03 13.51
N VAL A 65 -8.95 15.94 14.83
CA VAL A 65 -7.92 15.11 15.46
C VAL A 65 -8.59 14.03 16.31
N ILE A 66 -8.08 12.80 16.18
CA ILE A 66 -8.43 11.68 17.03
C ILE A 66 -7.19 11.26 17.80
N HIS A 67 -7.16 11.46 19.11
CA HIS A 67 -6.13 10.92 19.98
C HIS A 67 -6.59 9.57 20.54
N LYS A 68 -5.75 8.54 20.39
CA LYS A 68 -6.05 7.19 20.90
C LYS A 68 -4.80 6.53 21.49
N ALA A 69 -5.00 5.52 22.32
CA ALA A 69 -3.90 4.65 22.73
C ALA A 69 -3.30 3.93 21.51
N ASN A 70 -1.98 3.73 21.51
CA ASN A 70 -1.29 3.08 20.39
C ASN A 70 -1.86 1.69 20.10
N GLY A 71 -2.35 1.51 18.89
CA GLY A 71 -2.89 0.25 18.36
C GLY A 71 -2.28 -0.15 17.01
N GLY A 72 -1.35 0.67 16.51
CA GLY A 72 -0.67 0.48 15.23
C GLY A 72 -1.43 1.04 14.02
N LEU A 73 -0.78 1.01 12.86
CA LEU A 73 -1.23 1.65 11.62
C LEU A 73 -2.66 1.24 11.20
N SER A 74 -2.99 -0.05 11.30
CA SER A 74 -4.34 -0.55 11.00
C SER A 74 -5.39 0.07 11.90
N SER A 75 -5.13 0.11 13.20
CA SER A 75 -6.03 0.68 14.20
C SER A 75 -6.25 2.18 13.97
N ALA A 76 -5.21 2.92 13.63
CA ALA A 76 -5.30 4.33 13.29
C ALA A 76 -6.14 4.57 12.01
N ARG A 77 -5.89 3.78 10.93
CA ARG A 77 -6.69 3.88 9.70
C ARG A 77 -8.16 3.52 9.95
N ASN A 78 -8.43 2.48 10.74
CA ASN A 78 -9.79 2.07 11.09
C ASN A 78 -10.53 3.15 11.90
N ALA A 79 -9.86 3.79 12.88
CA ALA A 79 -10.45 4.90 13.62
C ALA A 79 -10.82 6.08 12.71
N GLY A 80 -9.96 6.39 11.72
CA GLY A 80 -10.29 7.38 10.71
C GLY A 80 -11.48 6.98 9.83
N LEU A 81 -11.57 5.70 9.43
CA LEU A 81 -12.71 5.16 8.68
C LEU A 81 -14.01 5.20 9.45
N ASP A 82 -13.98 5.00 10.77
CA ASP A 82 -15.18 5.05 11.62
C ASP A 82 -15.69 6.47 11.82
N ALA A 83 -14.81 7.48 11.73
CA ALA A 83 -15.15 8.89 11.89
C ALA A 83 -15.48 9.61 10.57
N MET A 84 -15.10 9.04 9.41
CA MET A 84 -15.25 9.69 8.11
C MET A 84 -16.71 9.95 7.73
N THR A 85 -16.94 11.06 7.03
CA THR A 85 -18.26 11.42 6.47
C THR A 85 -18.24 11.60 4.95
N GLY A 86 -17.07 11.59 4.33
CA GLY A 86 -16.91 11.75 2.88
C GLY A 86 -17.43 10.58 2.07
N GLN A 87 -17.80 10.83 0.82
CA GLN A 87 -18.20 9.81 -0.13
C GLN A 87 -17.00 9.07 -0.74
N GLN A 88 -15.83 9.70 -0.70
CA GLN A 88 -14.55 9.11 -1.09
C GLN A 88 -13.56 9.24 0.06
N VAL A 89 -12.58 8.32 0.09
CA VAL A 89 -11.52 8.32 1.12
C VAL A 89 -10.16 8.05 0.49
N THR A 90 -9.14 8.73 1.01
CA THR A 90 -7.72 8.48 0.70
C THR A 90 -6.92 8.37 1.98
N PHE A 91 -5.86 7.55 1.95
CA PHE A 91 -4.91 7.41 3.05
C PHE A 91 -3.57 8.02 2.63
N ILE A 92 -2.99 8.83 3.50
CA ILE A 92 -1.68 9.44 3.28
C ILE A 92 -0.85 9.15 4.53
N ASP A 93 0.31 8.51 4.34
CA ASP A 93 1.23 8.26 5.46
C ASP A 93 1.87 9.59 5.91
N ALA A 94 1.95 9.80 7.22
CA ALA A 94 2.32 11.11 7.82
C ALA A 94 3.76 11.55 7.54
N ASP A 95 4.60 10.67 6.97
CA ASP A 95 5.97 10.97 6.51
C ASP A 95 6.06 11.28 5.02
N ASP A 96 4.95 11.15 4.28
CA ASP A 96 4.85 11.38 2.84
C ASP A 96 4.21 12.74 2.50
N ALA A 97 4.06 13.02 1.23
CA ALA A 97 3.36 14.22 0.74
C ALA A 97 2.69 13.93 -0.61
N VAL A 98 1.80 14.83 -1.04
CA VAL A 98 1.05 14.66 -2.29
C VAL A 98 1.14 15.92 -3.17
N HIS A 99 0.98 15.72 -4.49
CA HIS A 99 0.90 16.82 -5.45
C HIS A 99 -0.36 17.68 -5.18
N PRO A 100 -0.33 19.01 -5.37
CA PRO A 100 -1.48 19.88 -5.11
C PRO A 100 -2.78 19.52 -5.86
N GLN A 101 -2.70 18.84 -6.97
CA GLN A 101 -3.86 18.37 -7.74
C GLN A 101 -4.17 16.86 -7.53
N PHE A 102 -3.61 16.24 -6.49
CA PHE A 102 -3.75 14.79 -6.28
C PHE A 102 -5.21 14.38 -6.10
N VAL A 103 -5.94 14.99 -5.18
CA VAL A 103 -7.34 14.64 -4.90
C VAL A 103 -8.23 14.95 -6.10
N GLU A 104 -8.12 16.16 -6.66
CA GLU A 104 -8.94 16.60 -7.79
C GLU A 104 -8.76 15.68 -9.01
N THR A 105 -7.52 15.34 -9.34
CA THR A 105 -7.21 14.46 -10.47
C THR A 105 -7.80 13.07 -10.29
N LEU A 106 -7.63 12.48 -9.10
CA LEU A 106 -8.17 11.14 -8.83
C LEU A 106 -9.70 11.13 -8.80
N LEU A 107 -10.32 12.16 -8.23
CA LEU A 107 -11.78 12.29 -8.20
C LEU A 107 -12.36 12.43 -9.62
N ASN A 108 -11.79 13.32 -10.44
CA ASN A 108 -12.18 13.50 -11.82
C ASN A 108 -11.97 12.20 -12.64
N THR A 109 -10.90 11.46 -12.34
CA THR A 109 -10.65 10.16 -12.97
C THR A 109 -11.71 9.14 -12.59
N MET A 110 -12.11 9.04 -11.31
CA MET A 110 -13.20 8.15 -10.88
C MET A 110 -14.50 8.49 -11.61
N HIS A 111 -14.85 9.77 -11.72
CA HIS A 111 -16.08 10.21 -12.40
C HIS A 111 -16.05 9.89 -13.90
N SER A 112 -14.95 10.19 -14.58
CA SER A 112 -14.85 10.01 -16.05
C SER A 112 -14.78 8.55 -16.48
N THR A 113 -14.29 7.65 -15.60
CA THR A 113 -14.11 6.22 -15.90
C THR A 113 -15.14 5.32 -15.22
N CYS A 114 -16.00 5.88 -14.36
CA CYS A 114 -16.91 5.13 -13.48
C CYS A 114 -16.17 4.11 -12.57
N ALA A 115 -14.87 4.32 -12.31
CA ALA A 115 -14.08 3.44 -11.46
C ALA A 115 -14.34 3.73 -9.98
N GLN A 116 -14.41 2.69 -9.16
CA GLN A 116 -14.58 2.82 -7.70
C GLN A 116 -13.26 3.08 -6.98
N ILE A 117 -12.13 2.89 -7.66
CA ILE A 117 -10.78 3.18 -7.16
C ILE A 117 -10.01 3.91 -8.26
N ALA A 118 -9.43 5.08 -7.94
CA ALA A 118 -8.44 5.74 -8.77
C ALA A 118 -7.06 5.69 -8.09
N VAL A 119 -6.01 5.48 -8.89
CA VAL A 119 -4.63 5.28 -8.42
C VAL A 119 -3.73 6.24 -9.16
N SER A 120 -2.79 6.90 -8.47
CA SER A 120 -1.69 7.61 -9.11
C SER A 120 -0.38 6.83 -9.02
N ARG A 121 0.62 7.22 -9.81
CA ARG A 121 1.98 6.72 -9.63
C ARG A 121 2.69 7.45 -8.48
N TRP A 122 3.83 6.91 -8.07
CA TRP A 122 4.67 7.43 -7.00
C TRP A 122 5.94 8.06 -7.55
N GLN A 123 6.40 9.11 -6.87
CA GLN A 123 7.81 9.50 -6.90
C GLN A 123 8.46 8.99 -5.63
N VAL A 124 9.46 8.13 -5.78
CA VAL A 124 10.27 7.69 -4.65
C VAL A 124 11.38 8.71 -4.45
N LEU A 125 11.38 9.37 -3.30
CA LEU A 125 12.33 10.41 -2.93
C LEU A 125 13.27 9.87 -1.85
N LYS A 126 14.56 10.14 -2.01
CA LYS A 126 15.58 9.77 -1.03
C LYS A 126 15.96 11.02 -0.22
N ASN A 127 16.02 10.86 1.10
CA ASN A 127 16.28 11.97 2.01
C ASN A 127 15.24 13.09 1.76
N ASP A 128 15.64 14.34 1.85
CA ASP A 128 14.79 15.52 1.63
C ASP A 128 14.79 16.01 0.18
N ALA A 129 14.93 15.08 -0.78
CA ALA A 129 14.90 15.43 -2.20
C ALA A 129 13.55 16.07 -2.57
N LYS A 130 13.63 17.16 -3.34
CA LYS A 130 12.41 17.82 -3.84
C LYS A 130 11.75 16.96 -4.92
N PRO A 131 10.40 16.88 -4.93
CA PRO A 131 9.68 16.22 -5.99
C PRO A 131 10.00 16.84 -7.36
N ARG A 132 10.09 16.00 -8.38
CA ARG A 132 10.17 16.47 -9.76
C ARG A 132 8.84 17.10 -10.16
N LYS A 133 8.90 18.12 -10.99
CA LYS A 133 7.69 18.75 -11.57
C LYS A 133 6.85 17.70 -12.30
N VAL A 134 5.58 17.68 -12.01
CA VAL A 134 4.59 16.80 -12.65
C VAL A 134 3.70 17.66 -13.52
N ASP A 135 3.59 17.30 -14.80
CA ASP A 135 2.61 17.90 -15.71
C ASP A 135 1.36 17.00 -15.71
N VAL A 136 0.35 17.41 -14.97
CA VAL A 136 -0.91 16.67 -14.84
C VAL A 136 -1.74 16.75 -16.12
N ALA A 137 -1.61 17.82 -16.90
CA ALA A 137 -2.39 18.00 -18.13
C ALA A 137 -2.04 16.97 -19.22
N THR A 138 -0.82 16.44 -19.20
CA THR A 138 -0.37 15.39 -20.14
C THR A 138 -0.54 13.98 -19.60
N ALA A 139 -1.08 13.84 -18.38
CA ALA A 139 -1.28 12.53 -17.78
C ALA A 139 -2.33 11.71 -18.54
N THR A 140 -1.98 10.45 -18.81
CA THR A 140 -2.90 9.49 -19.40
C THR A 140 -3.59 8.67 -18.30
N CYS A 141 -4.78 8.17 -18.59
CA CYS A 141 -5.51 7.26 -17.71
C CYS A 141 -5.68 5.90 -18.40
N ARG A 142 -5.51 4.83 -17.62
CA ARG A 142 -5.84 3.46 -18.02
C ARG A 142 -6.84 2.88 -17.02
N THR A 143 -7.95 2.36 -17.53
CA THR A 143 -8.93 1.62 -16.74
C THR A 143 -8.62 0.14 -16.81
N PHE A 144 -8.73 -0.53 -15.67
CA PHE A 144 -8.61 -1.97 -15.48
C PHE A 144 -9.96 -2.50 -15.03
N SER A 145 -10.43 -3.56 -15.66
CA SER A 145 -11.53 -4.37 -15.11
C SER A 145 -11.12 -5.00 -13.77
N GLN A 146 -12.06 -5.48 -12.98
CA GLN A 146 -11.79 -6.21 -11.75
C GLN A 146 -10.70 -7.28 -11.95
N GLN A 147 -10.87 -8.12 -12.97
CA GLN A 147 -9.93 -9.20 -13.29
C GLN A 147 -8.52 -8.66 -13.60
N GLU A 148 -8.41 -7.67 -14.49
CA GLU A 148 -7.12 -7.08 -14.82
C GLU A 148 -6.45 -6.44 -13.62
N ALA A 149 -7.22 -5.79 -12.73
CA ALA A 149 -6.70 -5.17 -11.51
C ALA A 149 -6.13 -6.22 -10.55
N ILE A 150 -6.85 -7.31 -10.28
CA ILE A 150 -6.39 -8.42 -9.46
C ILE A 150 -5.11 -9.04 -10.05
N MET A 151 -5.12 -9.36 -11.35
CA MET A 151 -3.95 -9.91 -12.03
C MET A 151 -2.76 -8.94 -11.96
N SER A 152 -2.99 -7.64 -12.21
CA SER A 152 -1.93 -6.63 -12.17
C SER A 152 -1.28 -6.50 -10.78
N VAL A 153 -2.08 -6.54 -9.70
CA VAL A 153 -1.57 -6.46 -8.32
C VAL A 153 -0.74 -7.69 -7.96
N PHE A 154 -1.26 -8.89 -8.20
CA PHE A 154 -0.57 -10.11 -7.76
C PHE A 154 0.63 -10.48 -8.65
N TYR A 155 0.60 -10.23 -9.95
CA TYR A 155 1.81 -10.30 -10.78
C TYR A 155 2.78 -9.13 -10.56
N GLN A 156 2.37 -8.12 -9.79
CA GLN A 156 3.17 -6.92 -9.49
C GLN A 156 3.55 -6.15 -10.76
N HIS A 157 2.59 -5.91 -11.63
CA HIS A 157 2.77 -5.16 -12.88
C HIS A 157 2.60 -3.65 -12.64
N GLN A 158 1.46 -3.08 -13.05
CA GLN A 158 1.21 -1.64 -12.99
C GLN A 158 0.55 -1.18 -11.69
N LEU A 159 -0.24 -2.05 -11.07
CA LEU A 159 -0.87 -1.81 -9.79
C LEU A 159 -0.12 -2.54 -8.67
N ASN A 160 -0.12 -1.96 -7.48
CA ASN A 160 0.42 -2.56 -6.26
C ASN A 160 -0.71 -2.79 -5.25
N HIS A 161 -0.40 -3.25 -4.03
CA HIS A 161 -1.37 -3.50 -2.97
C HIS A 161 -1.49 -2.36 -1.95
N SER A 162 -0.69 -1.30 -2.05
CA SER A 162 -0.68 -0.22 -1.06
C SER A 162 -2.03 0.49 -0.95
N ALA A 163 -2.42 0.88 0.24
CA ALA A 163 -3.57 1.74 0.48
C ALA A 163 -3.29 3.20 0.08
N CYS A 164 -2.02 3.62 0.09
CA CYS A 164 -1.62 4.97 -0.28
C CYS A 164 -1.62 5.19 -1.80
N SER A 165 -1.58 6.46 -2.21
CA SER A 165 -1.63 6.87 -3.63
C SER A 165 -2.93 6.52 -4.34
N ARG A 166 -4.03 6.40 -3.60
CA ARG A 166 -5.35 6.00 -4.11
C ARG A 166 -6.46 6.86 -3.55
N LEU A 167 -7.50 7.00 -4.35
CA LEU A 167 -8.80 7.47 -3.91
C LEU A 167 -9.80 6.31 -4.06
N PHE A 168 -10.54 6.03 -3.00
CA PHE A 168 -11.49 4.95 -2.92
C PHE A 168 -12.90 5.50 -2.77
N GLN A 169 -13.89 4.81 -3.33
CA GLN A 169 -15.27 5.00 -2.93
C GLN A 169 -15.43 4.55 -1.46
N ALA A 170 -15.92 5.43 -0.59
CA ALA A 170 -16.00 5.18 0.86
C ALA A 170 -16.84 3.95 1.23
N SER A 171 -17.85 3.63 0.41
CA SER A 171 -18.71 2.45 0.62
C SER A 171 -17.95 1.13 0.63
N LEU A 172 -16.76 1.06 0.03
CA LEU A 172 -15.90 -0.14 0.04
C LEU A 172 -15.46 -0.51 1.45
N PHE A 173 -15.39 0.45 2.35
CA PHE A 173 -14.97 0.26 3.73
C PHE A 173 -16.13 0.10 4.73
N LYS A 174 -17.39 -0.05 4.28
CA LYS A 174 -18.52 -0.30 5.19
C LYS A 174 -18.36 -1.58 6.01
N SER A 175 -17.85 -2.64 5.38
CA SER A 175 -17.62 -3.95 6.02
C SER A 175 -16.17 -4.38 6.01
N LEU A 176 -15.29 -3.67 5.30
CA LEU A 176 -13.88 -3.99 5.21
C LEU A 176 -13.07 -3.14 6.18
N ARG A 177 -12.18 -3.77 6.94
CA ARG A 177 -11.28 -3.10 7.89
C ARG A 177 -9.87 -3.63 7.74
N PHE A 178 -8.89 -2.79 8.04
CA PHE A 178 -7.49 -3.21 8.13
C PHE A 178 -7.30 -4.12 9.35
N PRO A 179 -6.61 -5.28 9.22
CA PRO A 179 -6.38 -6.19 10.34
C PRO A 179 -5.41 -5.57 11.35
N GLU A 180 -5.89 -5.38 12.57
CA GLU A 180 -5.09 -4.77 13.65
C GLU A 180 -3.98 -5.72 14.14
N GLY A 181 -2.86 -5.15 14.57
CA GLY A 181 -1.71 -5.90 15.07
C GLY A 181 -0.93 -6.69 13.99
N LYS A 182 -1.24 -6.49 12.72
CA LYS A 182 -0.59 -7.16 11.59
C LYS A 182 0.23 -6.17 10.74
N LEU A 183 1.39 -6.63 10.23
CA LEU A 183 2.10 -5.96 9.14
C LEU A 183 1.50 -6.37 7.79
N TYR A 184 1.75 -5.56 6.77
CA TYR A 184 1.19 -5.75 5.41
C TYR A 184 -0.35 -5.77 5.42
N GLU A 185 -0.95 -4.93 6.22
CA GLU A 185 -2.39 -4.78 6.41
C GLU A 185 -3.13 -4.46 5.10
N ASP A 186 -2.48 -3.71 4.22
CA ASP A 186 -2.95 -3.39 2.88
C ASP A 186 -2.97 -4.62 1.95
N LEU A 187 -1.95 -5.49 2.04
CA LEU A 187 -1.94 -6.76 1.33
C LEU A 187 -3.08 -7.69 1.81
N ALA A 188 -3.37 -7.68 3.10
CA ALA A 188 -4.42 -8.52 3.66
C ALA A 188 -5.81 -8.19 3.10
N ILE A 189 -6.08 -6.91 2.84
CA ILE A 189 -7.41 -6.46 2.38
C ILE A 189 -7.53 -6.28 0.86
N ILE A 190 -6.41 -6.29 0.11
CA ILE A 190 -6.46 -5.92 -1.31
C ILE A 190 -7.31 -6.87 -2.16
N TYR A 191 -7.32 -8.16 -1.85
CA TYR A 191 -8.11 -9.12 -2.62
C TYR A 191 -9.62 -8.90 -2.42
N PRO A 192 -10.19 -8.92 -1.19
CA PRO A 192 -11.60 -8.62 -0.99
C PRO A 192 -11.98 -7.21 -1.47
N LEU A 193 -11.08 -6.22 -1.35
CA LEU A 193 -11.32 -4.88 -1.87
C LEU A 193 -11.49 -4.87 -3.39
N LEU A 194 -10.59 -5.52 -4.13
CA LEU A 194 -10.67 -5.61 -5.58
C LEU A 194 -11.84 -6.49 -6.06
N ARG A 195 -12.27 -7.46 -5.24
CA ARG A 195 -13.47 -8.27 -5.53
C ARG A 195 -14.77 -7.49 -5.43
N SER A 196 -14.77 -6.37 -4.74
CA SER A 196 -15.96 -5.52 -4.54
C SER A 196 -16.05 -4.34 -5.51
N VAL A 197 -15.18 -4.26 -6.52
CA VAL A 197 -15.22 -3.19 -7.54
C VAL A 197 -15.33 -3.75 -8.95
N ASP A 198 -15.89 -2.97 -9.86
CA ASP A 198 -15.97 -3.30 -11.29
C ASP A 198 -14.73 -2.81 -12.04
N ALA A 199 -14.20 -1.66 -11.65
CA ALA A 199 -13.08 -1.01 -12.32
C ALA A 199 -12.13 -0.28 -11.37
N VAL A 200 -10.85 -0.26 -11.76
CA VAL A 200 -9.77 0.52 -11.16
C VAL A 200 -9.13 1.38 -12.24
N ALA A 201 -8.98 2.68 -12.00
CA ALA A 201 -8.34 3.59 -12.94
C ALA A 201 -6.94 3.98 -12.46
N LEU A 202 -5.94 3.96 -13.35
CA LEU A 202 -4.56 4.36 -13.07
C LEU A 202 -4.21 5.60 -13.86
N VAL A 203 -3.87 6.68 -13.16
CA VAL A 203 -3.32 7.91 -13.72
C VAL A 203 -1.80 7.76 -13.83
N SER A 204 -1.23 8.09 -15.01
CA SER A 204 0.20 7.97 -15.26
C SER A 204 1.06 8.99 -14.50
N ALA A 205 0.47 10.10 -14.03
CA ALA A 205 1.15 11.13 -13.27
C ALA A 205 1.59 10.61 -11.90
N PRO A 206 2.87 10.82 -11.50
CA PRO A 206 3.38 10.39 -10.20
C PRO A 206 3.10 11.49 -9.14
N MET A 207 1.91 11.44 -8.55
CA MET A 207 1.37 12.50 -7.69
C MET A 207 1.49 12.21 -6.20
N TYR A 208 1.97 11.03 -5.81
CA TYR A 208 2.26 10.64 -4.43
C TYR A 208 3.78 10.65 -4.22
N TYR A 209 4.26 11.37 -3.22
CA TYR A 209 5.66 11.59 -2.93
C TYR A 209 6.08 10.74 -1.73
N TYR A 210 6.65 9.57 -2.02
CA TYR A 210 7.09 8.59 -1.04
C TYR A 210 8.53 8.88 -0.60
N TYR A 211 8.73 9.26 0.67
CA TYR A 211 10.04 9.58 1.24
C TYR A 211 10.66 8.36 1.92
N MET A 212 11.74 7.84 1.32
CA MET A 212 12.49 6.69 1.84
C MET A 212 13.57 7.09 2.86
N HIS A 213 13.91 6.12 3.71
CA HIS A 213 15.07 6.19 4.62
C HIS A 213 14.95 7.15 5.80
N ARG A 214 13.74 7.44 6.28
CA ARG A 214 13.59 8.09 7.58
C ARG A 214 14.05 7.20 8.73
N SER A 215 14.59 7.78 9.80
CA SER A 215 14.82 7.08 11.06
C SER A 215 13.46 6.60 11.63
N GLY A 216 13.42 5.38 12.19
CA GLY A 216 12.18 4.80 12.75
C GLY A 216 11.21 4.19 11.74
N SER A 217 11.54 4.11 10.45
CA SER A 217 10.69 3.41 9.48
C SER A 217 10.60 1.91 9.76
N ILE A 218 9.37 1.39 9.78
CA ILE A 218 9.08 -0.05 9.97
C ILE A 218 9.84 -0.92 8.95
N ILE A 219 10.07 -0.40 7.75
CA ILE A 219 10.78 -1.12 6.67
C ILE A 219 12.25 -1.36 6.99
N ASN A 220 12.87 -0.57 7.87
CA ASN A 220 14.30 -0.70 8.18
C ASN A 220 14.62 -1.81 9.19
N THR A 221 13.62 -2.33 9.92
CA THR A 221 13.82 -3.36 10.93
C THR A 221 13.38 -4.73 10.43
N VAL A 222 14.28 -5.72 10.47
CA VAL A 222 13.98 -7.11 10.11
C VAL A 222 13.51 -7.86 11.35
N THR A 223 12.21 -8.09 11.48
CA THR A 223 11.58 -8.83 12.57
C THR A 223 10.83 -10.05 12.03
N LEU A 224 10.55 -11.03 12.89
CA LEU A 224 9.73 -12.20 12.54
C LEU A 224 8.32 -11.81 12.10
N GLN A 225 7.79 -10.67 12.54
CA GLN A 225 6.48 -10.18 12.09
C GLN A 225 6.42 -9.98 10.57
N ARG A 226 7.57 -9.77 9.90
CA ARG A 226 7.60 -9.68 8.42
C ARG A 226 7.18 -10.96 7.72
N THR A 227 7.17 -12.10 8.40
CA THR A 227 6.67 -13.37 7.86
C THR A 227 5.16 -13.36 7.61
N GLN A 228 4.43 -12.42 8.21
CA GLN A 228 2.99 -12.25 8.00
C GLN A 228 2.62 -12.00 6.53
N VAL A 229 3.56 -11.55 5.69
CA VAL A 229 3.36 -11.51 4.24
C VAL A 229 3.03 -12.88 3.65
N LEU A 230 3.64 -13.95 4.17
CA LEU A 230 3.35 -15.33 3.75
C LEU A 230 1.99 -15.78 4.26
N GLU A 231 1.66 -15.49 5.53
CA GLU A 231 0.35 -15.76 6.12
C GLU A 231 -0.78 -15.13 5.28
N HIS A 232 -0.68 -13.83 4.97
CA HIS A 232 -1.68 -13.14 4.15
C HIS A 232 -1.81 -13.75 2.75
N LEU A 233 -0.69 -14.08 2.11
CA LEU A 233 -0.71 -14.67 0.77
C LEU A 233 -1.27 -16.09 0.77
N ASN A 234 -1.02 -16.89 1.80
CA ASN A 234 -1.61 -18.22 1.96
C ASN A 234 -3.13 -18.12 2.18
N ASN A 235 -3.60 -17.16 2.99
CA ASN A 235 -5.03 -16.91 3.19
C ASN A 235 -5.70 -16.49 1.87
N ILE A 236 -5.08 -15.57 1.11
CA ILE A 236 -5.58 -15.18 -0.21
C ILE A 236 -5.56 -16.36 -1.17
N MET A 237 -4.53 -17.22 -1.13
CA MET A 237 -4.47 -18.43 -1.97
C MET A 237 -5.65 -19.34 -1.72
N GLN A 238 -5.98 -19.63 -0.45
CA GLN A 238 -7.14 -20.43 -0.08
C GLN A 238 -8.46 -19.84 -0.59
N GLN A 239 -8.61 -18.51 -0.47
CA GLN A 239 -9.80 -17.82 -0.97
C GLN A 239 -9.93 -17.94 -2.50
N VAL A 240 -8.86 -17.66 -3.25
CA VAL A 240 -8.92 -17.72 -4.72
C VAL A 240 -9.08 -19.16 -5.24
N GLU A 241 -8.56 -20.17 -4.55
CA GLU A 241 -8.75 -21.58 -4.89
C GLU A 241 -10.22 -21.99 -4.80
N GLN A 242 -10.96 -21.44 -3.82
CA GLN A 242 -12.37 -21.76 -3.60
C GLN A 242 -13.31 -20.92 -4.47
N GLU A 243 -13.06 -19.61 -4.56
CA GLU A 243 -14.01 -18.65 -5.13
C GLU A 243 -13.71 -18.24 -6.56
N ALA A 244 -12.42 -18.24 -6.96
CA ALA A 244 -11.98 -17.67 -8.23
C ALA A 244 -10.66 -18.30 -8.74
N PRO A 245 -10.65 -19.60 -9.11
CA PRO A 245 -9.44 -20.33 -9.47
C PRO A 245 -8.60 -19.70 -10.60
N GLN A 246 -9.21 -18.85 -11.42
CA GLN A 246 -8.52 -18.11 -12.49
C GLN A 246 -7.42 -17.15 -11.95
N TYR A 247 -7.46 -16.76 -10.68
CA TYR A 247 -6.46 -15.89 -10.04
C TYR A 247 -5.32 -16.66 -9.37
N VAL A 248 -5.44 -17.97 -9.19
CA VAL A 248 -4.41 -18.82 -8.56
C VAL A 248 -3.02 -18.62 -9.17
N PRO A 249 -2.84 -18.55 -10.51
CA PRO A 249 -1.50 -18.32 -11.08
C PRO A 249 -0.86 -16.99 -10.62
N ALA A 250 -1.65 -15.92 -10.54
CA ALA A 250 -1.16 -14.61 -10.13
C ALA A 250 -0.77 -14.57 -8.64
N VAL A 251 -1.62 -15.11 -7.75
CA VAL A 251 -1.33 -15.20 -6.31
C VAL A 251 -0.11 -16.10 -6.07
N ARG A 252 0.01 -17.21 -6.80
CA ARG A 252 1.18 -18.09 -6.79
C ARG A 252 2.47 -17.34 -7.16
N SER A 253 2.43 -16.51 -8.20
CA SER A 253 3.56 -15.65 -8.58
C SER A 253 3.94 -14.67 -7.47
N ARG A 254 2.95 -14.13 -6.76
CA ARG A 254 3.17 -13.22 -5.62
C ARG A 254 3.79 -13.95 -4.43
N LEU A 255 3.30 -15.15 -4.09
CA LEU A 255 3.85 -15.99 -3.03
C LEU A 255 5.31 -16.38 -3.32
N LEU A 256 5.61 -16.78 -4.57
CA LEU A 256 6.98 -17.03 -5.01
C LEU A 256 7.89 -15.80 -4.79
N SER A 257 7.43 -14.63 -5.21
CA SER A 257 8.17 -13.38 -5.03
C SER A 257 8.39 -13.03 -3.56
N ALA A 258 7.40 -13.27 -2.69
CA ALA A 258 7.52 -13.06 -1.25
C ALA A 258 8.52 -14.04 -0.64
N SER A 259 8.49 -15.33 -1.01
CA SER A 259 9.42 -16.35 -0.54
C SER A 259 10.88 -16.02 -0.90
N PHE A 260 11.16 -15.58 -2.13
CA PHE A 260 12.50 -15.09 -2.51
C PHE A 260 12.92 -13.86 -1.71
N ASN A 261 12.00 -12.90 -1.50
CA ASN A 261 12.31 -11.70 -0.72
C ASN A 261 12.58 -12.04 0.75
N MET A 262 11.81 -12.95 1.36
CA MET A 262 12.05 -13.40 2.73
C MET A 262 13.42 -14.05 2.86
N LEU A 263 13.81 -14.98 1.97
CA LEU A 263 15.15 -15.59 1.96
C LEU A 263 16.27 -14.54 1.84
N ARG A 264 16.02 -13.44 1.11
CA ARG A 264 16.99 -12.35 0.93
C ARG A 264 17.21 -11.50 2.18
N ILE A 265 16.14 -11.25 2.95
CA ILE A 265 16.22 -10.35 4.11
C ILE A 265 16.52 -11.08 5.43
N MET A 266 16.39 -12.41 5.46
CA MET A 266 16.65 -13.21 6.67
C MET A 266 18.09 -13.04 7.17
N PRO A 267 18.28 -12.84 8.49
CA PRO A 267 19.61 -12.84 9.07
C PRO A 267 20.29 -14.21 8.87
N PRO A 268 21.57 -14.26 8.48
CA PRO A 268 22.25 -15.53 8.13
C PRO A 268 22.31 -16.54 9.26
N SER A 269 22.42 -16.10 10.51
CA SER A 269 22.73 -16.92 11.69
C SER A 269 21.65 -16.84 12.78
N ALA A 270 20.37 -16.69 12.39
CA ALA A 270 19.25 -16.58 13.33
C ALA A 270 18.45 -17.89 13.38
N PRO A 271 18.61 -18.73 14.43
CA PRO A 271 17.93 -20.03 14.56
C PRO A 271 16.40 -19.91 14.46
N GLU A 272 15.83 -18.84 14.99
CA GLU A 272 14.39 -18.57 14.99
C GLU A 272 13.80 -18.39 13.57
N TRP A 273 14.64 -18.13 12.58
CA TRP A 273 14.23 -18.01 11.17
C TRP A 273 14.25 -19.35 10.40
N GLN A 274 14.76 -20.44 11.00
CA GLN A 274 14.85 -21.73 10.29
C GLN A 274 13.49 -22.28 9.83
N PRO A 275 12.39 -22.20 10.61
CA PRO A 275 11.07 -22.62 10.14
C PRO A 275 10.62 -21.82 8.90
N VAL A 276 10.81 -20.52 8.93
CA VAL A 276 10.44 -19.62 7.82
C VAL A 276 11.30 -19.90 6.58
N LYS A 277 12.59 -20.14 6.76
CA LYS A 277 13.50 -20.53 5.68
C LYS A 277 13.05 -21.82 5.00
N LYS A 278 12.64 -22.82 5.79
CA LYS A 278 12.10 -24.07 5.31
C LYS A 278 10.82 -23.85 4.53
N GLU A 279 9.85 -23.11 5.09
CA GLU A 279 8.58 -22.76 4.43
C GLU A 279 8.82 -22.06 3.09
N CYS A 280 9.67 -21.03 3.06
CA CYS A 280 9.99 -20.31 1.82
C CYS A 280 10.59 -21.24 0.76
N TRP A 281 11.46 -22.17 1.18
CA TRP A 281 12.07 -23.11 0.23
C TRP A 281 11.07 -24.13 -0.30
N GLU A 282 10.20 -24.67 0.53
CA GLU A 282 9.10 -25.55 0.14
C GLU A 282 8.13 -24.84 -0.84
N ASN A 283 7.75 -23.61 -0.53
CA ASN A 283 6.95 -22.79 -1.45
C ASN A 283 7.62 -22.66 -2.82
N ILE A 284 8.93 -22.32 -2.86
CA ILE A 284 9.66 -22.19 -4.12
C ILE A 284 9.68 -23.52 -4.89
N GLN A 285 9.98 -24.63 -4.22
CA GLN A 285 10.07 -25.96 -4.87
C GLN A 285 8.73 -26.39 -5.46
N ASN A 286 7.63 -26.16 -4.73
CA ASN A 286 6.29 -26.58 -5.13
C ASN A 286 5.76 -25.79 -6.32
N ILE A 287 6.11 -24.49 -6.44
CA ILE A 287 5.48 -23.60 -7.42
C ILE A 287 6.38 -23.16 -8.56
N ARG A 288 7.71 -23.32 -8.47
CA ARG A 288 8.67 -22.80 -9.48
C ARG A 288 8.42 -23.36 -10.89
N ASN A 289 8.08 -24.65 -11.02
CA ASN A 289 7.83 -25.30 -12.32
C ASN A 289 6.60 -24.75 -13.04
N LEU A 290 5.63 -24.27 -12.31
CA LEU A 290 4.44 -23.61 -12.84
C LEU A 290 4.74 -22.15 -13.19
N CYS A 291 5.42 -21.44 -12.29
CA CYS A 291 5.77 -20.04 -12.49
C CYS A 291 6.78 -19.79 -13.63
N ILE A 292 7.73 -20.71 -13.90
CA ILE A 292 8.69 -20.52 -14.99
C ILE A 292 8.01 -20.51 -16.36
N LYS A 293 6.92 -21.29 -16.52
CA LYS A 293 6.14 -21.40 -17.76
C LYS A 293 5.13 -20.27 -17.94
N ASP A 294 4.78 -19.58 -16.88
CA ASP A 294 3.80 -18.50 -16.91
C ASP A 294 4.42 -17.21 -17.48
N SER A 295 3.86 -16.74 -18.60
CA SER A 295 4.37 -15.54 -19.30
C SER A 295 4.25 -14.25 -18.50
N HIS A 296 3.30 -14.17 -17.58
CA HIS A 296 3.05 -12.99 -16.76
C HIS A 296 4.02 -12.83 -15.57
N VAL A 297 4.74 -13.93 -15.22
CA VAL A 297 5.74 -13.88 -14.14
C VAL A 297 6.91 -13.00 -14.55
N ARG A 298 7.27 -12.05 -13.67
CA ARG A 298 8.35 -11.07 -13.93
C ARG A 298 9.68 -11.74 -14.21
N ALA A 299 10.46 -11.17 -15.15
CA ALA A 299 11.76 -11.71 -15.59
C ALA A 299 12.73 -11.95 -14.42
N LYS A 300 12.78 -11.04 -13.42
CA LYS A 300 13.61 -11.20 -12.23
C LYS A 300 13.24 -12.45 -11.40
N ASN A 301 11.96 -12.77 -11.31
CA ASN A 301 11.49 -13.96 -10.61
C ASN A 301 11.86 -15.23 -11.41
N LYS A 302 11.74 -15.20 -12.74
CA LYS A 302 12.18 -16.30 -13.61
C LYS A 302 13.68 -16.56 -13.48
N ALA A 303 14.51 -15.52 -13.41
CA ALA A 303 15.93 -15.65 -13.13
C ALA A 303 16.20 -16.31 -11.76
N ALA A 304 15.49 -15.88 -10.71
CA ALA A 304 15.62 -16.50 -9.38
C ALA A 304 15.14 -17.97 -9.37
N ILE A 305 14.11 -18.32 -10.13
CA ILE A 305 13.67 -19.71 -10.32
C ILE A 305 14.81 -20.55 -10.93
N ILE A 306 15.43 -20.08 -12.00
CA ILE A 306 16.55 -20.81 -12.65
C ILE A 306 17.66 -21.07 -11.64
N ILE A 307 18.05 -20.04 -10.86
CA ILE A 307 19.06 -20.18 -9.81
C ILE A 307 18.63 -21.21 -8.74
N SER A 308 17.34 -21.27 -8.41
CA SER A 308 16.82 -22.20 -7.39
C SER A 308 16.98 -23.68 -7.74
N TYR A 309 17.16 -24.05 -9.00
CA TYR A 309 17.41 -25.44 -9.39
C TYR A 309 18.78 -25.95 -8.95
N PHE A 310 19.72 -25.04 -8.64
CA PHE A 310 21.04 -25.40 -8.08
C PHE A 310 21.02 -25.58 -6.55
N GLY A 311 19.82 -25.50 -5.93
CA GLY A 311 19.62 -25.72 -4.50
C GLY A 311 19.64 -24.44 -3.66
N LEU A 312 19.12 -24.58 -2.42
CA LEU A 312 18.95 -23.45 -1.50
C LEU A 312 20.27 -22.73 -1.13
N PRO A 313 21.39 -23.45 -0.83
CA PRO A 313 22.63 -22.76 -0.48
C PRO A 313 23.17 -21.87 -1.62
N PHE A 314 23.07 -22.35 -2.85
CA PHE A 314 23.49 -21.58 -4.02
C PHE A 314 22.59 -20.37 -4.26
N LEU A 315 21.26 -20.55 -4.16
CA LEU A 315 20.30 -19.47 -4.26
C LEU A 315 20.60 -18.35 -3.25
N ILE A 316 20.77 -18.69 -1.96
CA ILE A 316 21.06 -17.71 -0.90
C ILE A 316 22.37 -16.97 -1.19
N LYS A 317 23.41 -17.67 -1.64
CA LYS A 317 24.70 -17.06 -1.98
C LYS A 317 24.57 -16.01 -3.07
N ILE A 318 23.70 -16.23 -4.07
CA ILE A 318 23.50 -15.29 -5.17
C ILE A 318 22.63 -14.10 -4.77
N ILE A 319 21.51 -14.35 -4.09
CA ILE A 319 20.58 -13.26 -3.71
C ILE A 319 21.17 -12.31 -2.66
N ASN A 320 22.12 -12.77 -1.83
CA ASN A 320 22.80 -11.94 -0.82
C ASN A 320 24.04 -11.21 -1.37
N ARG A 321 24.58 -11.61 -2.54
CA ARG A 321 25.69 -10.88 -3.19
C ARG A 321 25.29 -9.52 -3.77
N ASN A 322 24.00 -9.24 -3.91
CA ASN A 322 23.47 -8.02 -4.48
C ASN A 322 22.94 -7.04 -3.39
N GLN A 323 23.35 -7.23 -2.16
CA GLN A 323 23.22 -6.26 -1.05
C GLN A 323 24.50 -5.44 -0.94
#